data_a1c8963b5bd6a49216fc56fab5df0caf
#
_entry.id   a1c8963b5bd6a49216fc56fab5df0caf
#
_cell.length_a   1.000
_cell.length_b   1.000
_cell.length_c   1.000
_cell.angle_alpha   90.00
_cell.angle_beta   90.00
_cell.angle_gamma   90.00
#
_symmetry.space_group_name_H-M   'P 1'
#
loop_
_entity.id
_entity.type
_entity.pdbx_description
1 polymer ?
#
loop_
_entity_poly.entity_id
_entity_poly.type
_entity_poly.pdbx_seq_one_letter_code
_entity_poly.pdbx_strand_id
1 'polypeptide(L)'
;SNIMEVSKEVIEYNRSDGIDLSATLYLPKGYDINKKQKLPMIMWAYPREFKDNNSASQITQNKNEFTFPYWGSPIYWLTRGYVVLDDVSFPIIGEGDNQPNDNFRKQLVDNASADVYKRQELGYIDKAKVAIGGHSYGAFMVANLLSHSKLFAAGIARSGAYNRTLTPFGFQSEERNYWEAPDIYYNMSPFMHAEKVKTPLLLIHGVEDNNSGTYPLQSERYFNALKGLGAITRLVMLPKESHSYRAKESIMHMLWEQDR
;
A
#
# COMPACT_ATOMS: atom_id res chain seq x y z
N SER A 1 -15.90 -12.57 -16.47
CA SER A 1 -14.61 -12.62 -17.17
C SER A 1 -13.69 -13.60 -16.48
N ASN A 2 -12.93 -14.34 -17.28
CA ASN A 2 -12.05 -15.37 -16.75
C ASN A 2 -10.72 -14.72 -16.32
N ILE A 3 -10.44 -14.69 -15.01
CA ILE A 3 -9.19 -14.19 -14.45
C ILE A 3 -7.98 -15.04 -14.89
N MET A 4 -8.23 -16.26 -15.37
CA MET A 4 -7.20 -17.22 -15.78
C MET A 4 -6.48 -16.87 -17.10
N GLU A 5 -6.96 -15.89 -17.86
CA GLU A 5 -6.42 -15.51 -19.18
C GLU A 5 -5.90 -14.07 -19.21
N VAL A 6 -5.38 -13.58 -18.09
CA VAL A 6 -4.78 -12.24 -18.00
C VAL A 6 -3.31 -12.28 -18.37
N SER A 7 -2.79 -11.20 -18.95
CA SER A 7 -1.37 -11.03 -19.17
C SER A 7 -0.67 -10.73 -17.84
N LYS A 8 0.41 -11.44 -17.56
CA LYS A 8 1.26 -11.26 -16.38
C LYS A 8 2.71 -11.03 -16.79
N GLU A 9 3.31 -9.98 -16.28
CA GLU A 9 4.70 -9.64 -16.53
C GLU A 9 5.37 -9.16 -15.23
N VAL A 10 6.63 -9.50 -15.04
CA VAL A 10 7.47 -8.88 -14.01
C VAL A 10 8.17 -7.69 -14.64
N ILE A 11 7.93 -6.50 -14.10
CA ILE A 11 8.61 -5.28 -14.53
C ILE A 11 9.72 -4.91 -13.54
N GLU A 12 10.81 -4.39 -14.07
CA GLU A 12 11.98 -3.95 -13.33
C GLU A 12 12.23 -2.48 -13.61
N TYR A 13 12.65 -1.75 -12.59
CA TYR A 13 12.96 -0.32 -12.69
C TYR A 13 13.85 0.07 -11.51
N ASN A 14 14.38 1.29 -11.52
CA ASN A 14 15.31 1.75 -10.51
C ASN A 14 14.76 2.92 -9.72
N ARG A 15 15.03 2.93 -8.43
CA ARG A 15 14.92 4.11 -7.59
C ARG A 15 16.03 5.11 -7.95
N SER A 16 15.82 6.39 -7.66
CA SER A 16 16.76 7.46 -8.03
C SER A 16 18.17 7.30 -7.45
N ASP A 17 18.32 6.55 -6.38
CA ASP A 17 19.60 6.21 -5.74
C ASP A 17 20.23 4.90 -6.25
N GLY A 18 19.65 4.30 -7.31
CA GLY A 18 20.16 3.09 -7.95
C GLY A 18 19.68 1.78 -7.38
N ILE A 19 18.77 1.80 -6.41
CA ILE A 19 18.17 0.57 -5.86
C ILE A 19 17.25 -0.07 -6.92
N ASP A 20 17.47 -1.35 -7.20
CA ASP A 20 16.63 -2.14 -8.11
C ASP A 20 15.27 -2.42 -7.47
N LEU A 21 14.22 -2.11 -8.20
CA LEU A 21 12.83 -2.31 -7.81
C LEU A 21 12.13 -3.19 -8.85
N SER A 22 11.09 -3.88 -8.40
CA SER A 22 10.28 -4.72 -9.26
C SER A 22 8.82 -4.73 -8.84
N ALA A 23 7.97 -5.16 -9.74
CA ALA A 23 6.56 -5.38 -9.48
C ALA A 23 5.99 -6.40 -10.47
N THR A 24 4.86 -7.01 -10.13
CA THR A 24 4.12 -7.86 -11.04
C THR A 24 2.99 -7.06 -11.66
N LEU A 25 3.05 -6.92 -12.98
CA LEU A 25 2.07 -6.19 -13.80
C LEU A 25 1.06 -7.17 -14.38
N TYR A 26 -0.22 -6.88 -14.20
CA TYR A 26 -1.32 -7.58 -14.84
C TYR A 26 -2.14 -6.62 -15.70
N LEU A 27 -2.46 -7.06 -16.92
CA LEU A 27 -3.33 -6.32 -17.84
C LEU A 27 -4.70 -7.00 -17.95
N PRO A 28 -5.78 -6.22 -18.09
CA PRO A 28 -7.12 -6.78 -18.32
C PRO A 28 -7.17 -7.66 -19.57
N LYS A 29 -8.01 -8.69 -19.53
CA LYS A 29 -8.22 -9.58 -20.68
C LYS A 29 -8.61 -8.78 -21.94
N GLY A 30 -7.93 -9.07 -23.04
CA GLY A 30 -8.21 -8.46 -24.35
C GLY A 30 -7.72 -7.03 -24.49
N TYR A 31 -6.94 -6.51 -23.54
CA TYR A 31 -6.30 -5.22 -23.71
C TYR A 31 -5.24 -5.29 -24.82
N ASP A 32 -5.36 -4.40 -25.80
CA ASP A 32 -4.40 -4.25 -26.88
C ASP A 32 -3.45 -3.08 -26.60
N ILE A 33 -2.21 -3.40 -26.24
CA ILE A 33 -1.18 -2.43 -25.89
C ILE A 33 -0.86 -1.47 -27.06
N ASN A 34 -1.09 -1.92 -28.31
CA ASN A 34 -0.83 -1.12 -29.51
C ASN A 34 -1.85 0.02 -29.69
N LYS A 35 -3.04 -0.12 -29.15
CA LYS A 35 -4.07 0.93 -29.19
C LYS A 35 -3.79 2.08 -28.24
N LYS A 36 -2.84 1.93 -27.32
CA LYS A 36 -2.42 2.96 -26.34
C LYS A 36 -3.59 3.59 -25.56
N GLN A 37 -4.69 2.85 -25.39
CA GLN A 37 -5.80 3.29 -24.56
C GLN A 37 -5.32 3.46 -23.13
N LYS A 38 -5.57 4.61 -22.53
CA LYS A 38 -5.23 4.87 -21.13
C LYS A 38 -6.17 4.14 -20.20
N LEU A 39 -5.62 3.38 -19.26
CA LEU A 39 -6.37 2.62 -18.26
C LEU A 39 -6.08 3.13 -16.86
N PRO A 40 -7.07 3.06 -15.95
CA PRO A 40 -6.82 3.25 -14.52
C PRO A 40 -5.94 2.13 -13.98
N MET A 41 -5.23 2.38 -12.90
CA MET A 41 -4.36 1.40 -12.26
C MET A 41 -4.59 1.36 -10.76
N ILE A 42 -4.47 0.18 -10.18
CA ILE A 42 -4.32 -0.01 -8.74
C ILE A 42 -2.96 -0.63 -8.45
N MET A 43 -2.23 -0.02 -7.51
CA MET A 43 -0.99 -0.55 -6.96
C MET A 43 -1.28 -1.19 -5.62
N TRP A 44 -0.63 -2.32 -5.37
CA TRP A 44 -0.72 -3.01 -4.09
C TRP A 44 0.66 -3.35 -3.58
N ALA A 45 0.97 -2.96 -2.34
CA ALA A 45 2.30 -3.15 -1.78
C ALA A 45 2.29 -3.34 -0.27
N TYR A 46 3.41 -3.85 0.21
CA TYR A 46 3.73 -4.02 1.61
C TYR A 46 5.21 -3.66 1.81
N PRO A 47 5.56 -2.58 2.53
CA PRO A 47 6.96 -2.19 2.72
C PRO A 47 7.74 -3.26 3.47
N ARG A 48 9.00 -3.39 3.12
CA ARG A 48 9.94 -4.30 3.78
C ARG A 48 11.21 -3.56 4.16
N GLU A 49 11.70 -3.83 5.34
CA GLU A 49 12.89 -3.22 5.91
C GLU A 49 14.10 -4.13 5.71
N PHE A 50 15.23 -3.51 5.34
CA PHE A 50 16.49 -4.21 5.05
C PHE A 50 17.65 -3.46 5.73
N LYS A 51 18.71 -4.21 6.07
CA LYS A 51 19.93 -3.64 6.64
C LYS A 51 21.05 -3.45 5.61
N ASP A 52 20.82 -3.84 4.36
CA ASP A 52 21.76 -3.67 3.25
C ASP A 52 21.05 -3.59 1.89
N ASN A 53 21.74 -2.94 0.93
CA ASN A 53 21.22 -2.74 -0.42
C ASN A 53 21.10 -4.03 -1.23
N ASN A 54 22.02 -4.97 -1.04
CA ASN A 54 22.02 -6.21 -1.83
C ASN A 54 20.79 -7.06 -1.54
N SER A 55 20.42 -7.17 -0.26
CA SER A 55 19.20 -7.88 0.15
C SER A 55 17.94 -7.17 -0.36
N ALA A 56 17.94 -5.84 -0.38
CA ALA A 56 16.81 -5.03 -0.83
C ALA A 56 16.59 -5.10 -2.34
N SER A 57 17.65 -5.27 -3.13
CA SER A 57 17.63 -5.30 -4.60
C SER A 57 17.31 -6.69 -5.19
N GLN A 58 17.05 -7.70 -4.35
CA GLN A 58 16.71 -9.03 -4.84
C GLN A 58 15.30 -9.07 -5.43
N ILE A 59 15.22 -9.52 -6.69
CA ILE A 59 13.94 -9.72 -7.38
C ILE A 59 13.46 -11.12 -7.02
N THR A 60 12.32 -11.19 -6.33
CA THR A 60 11.71 -12.43 -5.89
C THR A 60 10.52 -12.87 -6.75
N GLN A 61 9.98 -11.97 -7.57
CA GLN A 61 8.86 -12.26 -8.46
C GLN A 61 9.29 -13.14 -9.63
N ASN A 62 8.40 -14.04 -10.04
CA ASN A 62 8.59 -14.89 -11.22
C ASN A 62 7.31 -14.87 -12.06
N LYS A 63 7.45 -14.51 -13.35
CA LYS A 63 6.30 -14.45 -14.28
C LYS A 63 5.62 -15.81 -14.49
N ASN A 64 6.36 -16.89 -14.29
CA ASN A 64 5.87 -18.27 -14.44
C ASN A 64 5.28 -18.84 -13.15
N GLU A 65 5.35 -18.11 -12.05
CA GLU A 65 4.73 -18.52 -10.80
C GLU A 65 3.21 -18.46 -10.92
N PHE A 66 2.55 -19.48 -10.38
CA PHE A 66 1.09 -19.54 -10.40
C PHE A 66 0.49 -18.44 -9.52
N THR A 67 -0.46 -17.69 -10.08
CA THR A 67 -1.17 -16.66 -9.33
C THR A 67 -2.36 -17.24 -8.61
N PHE A 68 -2.34 -17.20 -7.28
CA PHE A 68 -3.47 -17.62 -6.44
C PHE A 68 -4.32 -16.40 -6.03
N PRO A 69 -5.51 -16.23 -6.62
CA PRO A 69 -6.44 -15.23 -6.13
C PRO A 69 -6.89 -15.60 -4.71
N TYR A 70 -6.67 -14.70 -3.78
CA TYR A 70 -7.17 -14.84 -2.41
C TYR A 70 -8.09 -13.64 -2.09
N TRP A 71 -8.78 -13.68 -0.97
CA TRP A 71 -9.78 -12.67 -0.61
C TRP A 71 -9.26 -11.22 -0.67
N GLY A 72 -7.99 -11.02 -0.37
CA GLY A 72 -7.32 -9.71 -0.31
C GLY A 72 -6.58 -9.31 -1.57
N SER A 73 -6.55 -10.17 -2.60
CA SER A 73 -5.79 -9.93 -3.82
C SER A 73 -6.34 -8.75 -4.62
N PRO A 74 -5.48 -7.86 -5.15
CA PRO A 74 -5.92 -6.78 -6.03
C PRO A 74 -6.31 -7.28 -7.42
N ILE A 75 -6.06 -8.54 -7.76
CA ILE A 75 -6.28 -9.10 -9.10
C ILE A 75 -7.76 -9.02 -9.56
N TYR A 76 -8.70 -8.94 -8.63
CA TYR A 76 -10.12 -8.78 -8.95
C TYR A 76 -10.43 -7.51 -9.74
N TRP A 77 -9.60 -6.48 -9.61
CA TRP A 77 -9.75 -5.21 -10.34
C TRP A 77 -9.54 -5.33 -11.85
N LEU A 78 -8.88 -6.41 -12.30
CA LEU A 78 -8.77 -6.72 -13.73
C LEU A 78 -10.14 -6.92 -14.38
N THR A 79 -11.11 -7.44 -13.62
CA THR A 79 -12.50 -7.63 -14.12
C THR A 79 -13.25 -6.30 -14.29
N ARG A 80 -12.72 -5.23 -13.71
CA ARG A 80 -13.24 -3.86 -13.80
C ARG A 80 -12.49 -2.99 -14.80
N GLY A 81 -11.54 -3.58 -15.54
CA GLY A 81 -10.75 -2.88 -16.55
C GLY A 81 -9.57 -2.08 -16.01
N TYR A 82 -9.16 -2.32 -14.77
CA TYR A 82 -7.96 -1.73 -14.19
C TYR A 82 -6.72 -2.52 -14.60
N VAL A 83 -5.61 -1.82 -14.79
CA VAL A 83 -4.29 -2.43 -14.68
C VAL A 83 -4.00 -2.68 -13.20
N VAL A 84 -3.44 -3.84 -12.89
CA VAL A 84 -3.03 -4.16 -11.51
C VAL A 84 -1.51 -4.26 -11.45
N LEU A 85 -0.92 -3.50 -10.55
CA LEU A 85 0.49 -3.59 -10.18
C LEU A 85 0.57 -4.16 -8.78
N ASP A 86 0.93 -5.43 -8.65
CA ASP A 86 0.94 -6.17 -7.40
C ASP A 86 2.37 -6.47 -6.94
N ASP A 87 2.53 -6.73 -5.66
CA ASP A 87 3.82 -7.01 -5.03
C ASP A 87 4.89 -5.99 -5.40
N VAL A 88 4.51 -4.72 -5.39
CA VAL A 88 5.39 -3.61 -5.74
C VAL A 88 6.47 -3.46 -4.67
N SER A 89 7.73 -3.41 -5.10
CA SER A 89 8.87 -3.24 -4.20
C SER A 89 8.84 -1.89 -3.49
N PHE A 90 8.80 -1.92 -2.16
CA PHE A 90 8.92 -0.74 -1.29
C PHE A 90 9.98 -1.01 -0.21
N PRO A 91 11.27 -1.15 -0.58
CA PRO A 91 12.33 -1.38 0.38
C PRO A 91 12.62 -0.12 1.19
N ILE A 92 12.78 -0.31 2.49
CA ILE A 92 13.27 0.69 3.43
C ILE A 92 14.60 0.18 3.96
N ILE A 93 15.67 0.89 3.67
CA ILE A 93 17.03 0.37 3.84
C ILE A 93 17.77 1.18 4.89
N GLY A 94 18.35 0.49 5.89
CA GLY A 94 19.36 1.03 6.79
C GLY A 94 20.74 0.74 6.23
N GLU A 95 21.68 1.65 6.45
CA GLU A 95 23.08 1.47 6.06
C GLU A 95 24.01 1.86 7.19
N GLY A 96 25.02 1.00 7.45
CA GLY A 96 25.96 1.22 8.53
C GLY A 96 25.28 1.29 9.89
N ASP A 97 25.46 2.40 10.61
CA ASP A 97 24.83 2.63 11.91
C ASP A 97 23.39 3.15 11.83
N ASN A 98 22.91 3.47 10.62
CA ASN A 98 21.53 3.95 10.42
C ASN A 98 20.55 2.78 10.41
N GLN A 99 19.48 2.95 11.17
CA GLN A 99 18.35 2.01 11.12
C GLN A 99 17.45 2.32 9.89
N PRO A 100 16.74 1.34 9.33
CA PRO A 100 15.87 1.57 8.18
C PRO A 100 14.89 2.75 8.39
N ASN A 101 14.30 2.84 9.58
CA ASN A 101 13.27 3.83 9.86
C ASN A 101 13.80 5.27 10.08
N ASP A 102 15.11 5.48 10.16
CA ASP A 102 15.70 6.82 10.24
C ASP A 102 15.35 7.66 8.99
N ASN A 103 15.12 7.00 7.85
CA ASN A 103 14.74 7.61 6.58
C ASN A 103 13.47 7.01 5.98
N PHE A 104 12.56 6.50 6.79
CA PHE A 104 11.36 5.80 6.31
C PHE A 104 10.54 6.61 5.32
N ARG A 105 10.10 7.81 5.69
CA ARG A 105 9.22 8.63 4.85
C ARG A 105 9.85 8.99 3.51
N LYS A 106 11.13 9.39 3.54
CA LYS A 106 11.85 9.74 2.31
C LYS A 106 11.93 8.54 1.37
N GLN A 107 12.37 7.39 1.88
CA GLN A 107 12.50 6.19 1.05
C GLN A 107 11.15 5.69 0.54
N LEU A 108 10.09 5.80 1.35
CA LEU A 108 8.73 5.44 0.92
C LEU A 108 8.29 6.26 -0.29
N VAL A 109 8.47 7.58 -0.24
CA VAL A 109 8.13 8.48 -1.34
C VAL A 109 9.04 8.26 -2.54
N ASP A 110 10.33 8.02 -2.35
CA ASP A 110 11.28 7.72 -3.41
C ASP A 110 10.89 6.42 -4.17
N ASN A 111 10.48 5.38 -3.45
CA ASN A 111 9.96 4.14 -4.03
C ASN A 111 8.72 4.40 -4.90
N ALA A 112 7.76 5.15 -4.37
CA ALA A 112 6.55 5.51 -5.11
C ALA A 112 6.83 6.39 -6.33
N SER A 113 7.79 7.29 -6.23
CA SER A 113 8.22 8.17 -7.33
C SER A 113 8.87 7.38 -8.47
N ALA A 114 9.69 6.38 -8.15
CA ALA A 114 10.30 5.49 -9.14
C ALA A 114 9.22 4.76 -9.95
N ASP A 115 8.14 4.29 -9.30
CA ASP A 115 7.00 3.70 -9.99
C ASP A 115 6.29 4.70 -10.92
N VAL A 116 6.16 5.97 -10.53
CA VAL A 116 5.58 7.01 -11.41
C VAL A 116 6.35 7.13 -12.71
N TYR A 117 7.69 7.12 -12.66
CA TYR A 117 8.51 7.15 -13.88
C TYR A 117 8.28 5.90 -14.74
N LYS A 118 8.22 4.72 -14.14
CA LYS A 118 7.94 3.47 -14.86
C LYS A 118 6.57 3.48 -15.52
N ARG A 119 5.53 3.97 -14.84
CA ARG A 119 4.18 4.14 -15.41
C ARG A 119 4.18 5.06 -16.65
N GLN A 120 4.99 6.10 -16.62
CA GLN A 120 5.15 7.00 -17.77
C GLN A 120 5.76 6.30 -18.97
N GLU A 121 6.79 5.50 -18.72
CA GLU A 121 7.46 4.70 -19.75
C GLU A 121 6.51 3.69 -20.41
N LEU A 122 5.69 2.98 -19.63
CA LEU A 122 4.70 2.03 -20.13
C LEU A 122 3.68 2.68 -21.09
N GLY A 123 3.35 3.94 -20.89
CA GLY A 123 2.60 4.75 -21.84
C GLY A 123 1.08 4.53 -21.88
N TYR A 124 0.53 3.48 -21.25
CA TYR A 124 -0.89 3.14 -21.30
C TYR A 124 -1.60 3.31 -19.93
N ILE A 125 -0.98 3.92 -18.96
CA ILE A 125 -1.58 4.22 -17.66
C ILE A 125 -2.13 5.64 -17.65
N ASP A 126 -3.37 5.81 -17.19
CA ASP A 126 -3.94 7.11 -16.88
C ASP A 126 -3.39 7.60 -15.53
N LYS A 127 -2.46 8.56 -15.60
CA LYS A 127 -1.77 9.10 -14.42
C LYS A 127 -2.73 9.72 -13.39
N ALA A 128 -3.87 10.22 -13.85
CA ALA A 128 -4.87 10.83 -12.98
C ALA A 128 -5.77 9.79 -12.26
N LYS A 129 -5.63 8.52 -12.63
CA LYS A 129 -6.49 7.42 -12.13
C LYS A 129 -5.67 6.26 -11.57
N VAL A 130 -4.74 6.56 -10.68
CA VAL A 130 -3.94 5.55 -10.00
C VAL A 130 -4.26 5.55 -8.51
N ALA A 131 -4.73 4.41 -8.02
CA ALA A 131 -4.97 4.16 -6.61
C ALA A 131 -3.80 3.38 -5.99
N ILE A 132 -3.58 3.60 -4.70
CA ILE A 132 -2.65 2.84 -3.86
C ILE A 132 -3.43 2.09 -2.79
N GLY A 133 -3.17 0.79 -2.65
CA GLY A 133 -3.79 -0.03 -1.63
C GLY A 133 -2.79 -0.86 -0.85
N GLY A 134 -3.19 -1.28 0.34
CA GLY A 134 -2.38 -2.13 1.20
C GLY A 134 -3.15 -2.62 2.42
N HIS A 135 -2.65 -3.71 2.98
CA HIS A 135 -3.18 -4.34 4.18
C HIS A 135 -2.13 -4.32 5.29
N SER A 136 -2.54 -4.12 6.55
CA SER A 136 -1.64 -4.10 7.71
C SER A 136 -0.55 -3.03 7.58
N TYR A 137 0.70 -3.40 7.52
CA TYR A 137 1.81 -2.46 7.26
C TYR A 137 1.70 -1.78 5.87
N GLY A 138 1.05 -2.45 4.92
CA GLY A 138 0.68 -1.83 3.64
C GLY A 138 -0.36 -0.71 3.78
N ALA A 139 -1.31 -0.83 4.68
CA ALA A 139 -2.26 0.25 5.00
C ALA A 139 -1.57 1.45 5.65
N PHE A 140 -0.64 1.20 6.53
CA PHE A 140 0.25 2.22 7.12
C PHE A 140 1.05 2.95 6.03
N MET A 141 1.60 2.21 5.06
CA MET A 141 2.25 2.78 3.88
C MET A 141 1.30 3.69 3.09
N VAL A 142 0.08 3.23 2.80
CA VAL A 142 -0.93 4.03 2.07
C VAL A 142 -1.16 5.37 2.74
N ALA A 143 -1.43 5.36 4.04
CA ALA A 143 -1.68 6.58 4.81
C ALA A 143 -0.48 7.53 4.81
N ASN A 144 0.75 7.01 4.91
CA ASN A 144 1.97 7.81 4.81
C ASN A 144 2.14 8.41 3.40
N LEU A 145 1.91 7.64 2.34
CA LEU A 145 2.02 8.14 0.97
C LEU A 145 1.00 9.25 0.67
N LEU A 146 -0.23 9.13 1.17
CA LEU A 146 -1.24 10.18 1.00
C LEU A 146 -0.94 11.44 1.84
N SER A 147 -0.24 11.29 2.97
CA SER A 147 0.19 12.43 3.79
C SER A 147 1.38 13.18 3.18
N HIS A 148 2.28 12.47 2.50
CA HIS A 148 3.59 13.01 2.11
C HIS A 148 3.85 13.05 0.61
N SER A 149 2.85 12.70 -0.21
CA SER A 149 2.94 12.79 -1.67
C SER A 149 1.59 13.15 -2.30
N LYS A 150 1.61 13.50 -3.58
CA LYS A 150 0.42 13.75 -4.40
C LYS A 150 0.37 12.79 -5.60
N LEU A 151 0.95 11.62 -5.45
CA LEU A 151 1.16 10.68 -6.56
C LEU A 151 -0.08 9.85 -6.90
N PHE A 152 -1.07 9.81 -6.01
CA PHE A 152 -2.22 8.91 -6.11
C PHE A 152 -3.55 9.67 -6.10
N ALA A 153 -4.54 9.12 -6.81
CA ALA A 153 -5.88 9.65 -6.91
C ALA A 153 -6.82 9.15 -5.80
N ALA A 154 -6.50 8.00 -5.21
CA ALA A 154 -7.25 7.40 -4.11
C ALA A 154 -6.37 6.43 -3.31
N GLY A 155 -6.77 6.16 -2.08
CA GLY A 155 -6.13 5.18 -1.21
C GLY A 155 -7.11 4.18 -0.61
N ILE A 156 -6.67 2.93 -0.48
CA ILE A 156 -7.38 1.85 0.20
C ILE A 156 -6.48 1.29 1.29
N ALA A 157 -6.86 1.46 2.55
CA ALA A 157 -6.07 1.05 3.71
C ALA A 157 -6.85 0.07 4.58
N ARG A 158 -6.40 -1.20 4.63
CA ARG A 158 -7.07 -2.26 5.38
C ARG A 158 -6.29 -2.67 6.62
N SER A 159 -6.95 -2.65 7.77
CA SER A 159 -6.43 -3.14 9.06
C SER A 159 -5.04 -2.62 9.40
N GLY A 160 -4.86 -1.30 9.29
CA GLY A 160 -3.60 -0.64 9.52
C GLY A 160 -3.42 -0.13 10.95
N ALA A 161 -2.22 0.41 11.19
CA ALA A 161 -1.89 1.18 12.37
C ALA A 161 -1.43 2.57 11.94
N TYR A 162 -2.03 3.61 12.47
CA TYR A 162 -1.80 4.98 11.98
C TYR A 162 -1.18 5.89 13.02
N ASN A 163 -1.12 5.44 14.28
CA ASN A 163 -0.46 6.14 15.37
C ASN A 163 0.48 5.16 16.09
N ARG A 164 1.78 5.27 15.82
CA ARG A 164 2.80 4.38 16.38
C ARG A 164 3.10 4.64 17.85
N THR A 165 2.67 5.78 18.40
CA THR A 165 2.77 6.00 19.85
C THR A 165 1.89 5.03 20.66
N LEU A 166 0.92 4.38 20.02
CA LEU A 166 0.10 3.32 20.60
C LEU A 166 0.77 1.93 20.53
N THR A 167 1.90 1.82 19.86
CA THR A 167 2.79 0.64 19.85
C THR A 167 4.18 1.04 20.31
N PRO A 168 4.35 1.52 21.58
CA PRO A 168 5.53 2.27 21.98
C PRO A 168 6.80 1.42 22.20
N PHE A 169 6.70 0.11 22.11
CA PHE A 169 7.81 -0.81 22.30
C PHE A 169 8.26 -1.50 21.00
N GLY A 170 8.13 -0.79 19.88
CA GLY A 170 8.56 -1.26 18.58
C GLY A 170 7.40 -1.69 17.66
N PHE A 171 7.70 -1.79 16.39
CA PHE A 171 6.82 -2.28 15.34
C PHE A 171 7.67 -2.69 14.13
N GLN A 172 7.28 -3.78 13.47
CA GLN A 172 8.08 -4.37 12.39
C GLN A 172 9.53 -4.62 12.87
N SER A 173 10.53 -4.09 12.17
CA SER A 173 11.94 -4.19 12.56
C SER A 173 12.43 -3.07 13.48
N GLU A 174 11.56 -2.13 13.88
CA GLU A 174 11.92 -1.07 14.82
C GLU A 174 12.07 -1.64 16.23
N GLU A 175 13.29 -1.63 16.74
CA GLU A 175 13.63 -2.17 18.06
C GLU A 175 13.66 -1.09 19.15
N ARG A 176 13.82 0.18 18.77
CA ARG A 176 13.82 1.31 19.71
C ARG A 176 12.41 1.56 20.23
N ASN A 177 12.25 1.78 21.51
CA ASN A 177 10.98 2.19 22.07
C ASN A 177 10.68 3.67 21.82
N TYR A 178 9.46 4.10 22.08
CA TYR A 178 9.02 5.48 21.84
C TYR A 178 9.90 6.52 22.54
N TRP A 179 10.31 6.27 23.79
CA TRP A 179 11.08 7.23 24.58
C TRP A 179 12.55 7.31 24.16
N GLU A 180 13.07 6.27 23.50
CA GLU A 180 14.40 6.26 22.90
C GLU A 180 14.42 6.98 21.54
N ALA A 181 13.33 6.91 20.76
CA ALA A 181 13.27 7.47 19.42
C ALA A 181 11.94 8.18 19.13
N PRO A 182 11.53 9.18 19.94
CA PRO A 182 10.21 9.81 19.82
C PRO A 182 9.97 10.45 18.45
N ASP A 183 11.00 10.99 17.82
CA ASP A 183 10.91 11.60 16.49
C ASP A 183 10.58 10.58 15.40
N ILE A 184 11.08 9.35 15.51
CA ILE A 184 10.76 8.26 14.58
C ILE A 184 9.28 7.90 14.68
N TYR A 185 8.79 7.71 15.88
CA TYR A 185 7.36 7.39 16.12
C TYR A 185 6.43 8.50 15.64
N TYR A 186 6.80 9.76 15.89
CA TYR A 186 6.05 10.92 15.40
C TYR A 186 6.05 10.99 13.87
N ASN A 187 7.24 10.96 13.27
CA ASN A 187 7.42 11.12 11.83
C ASN A 187 6.76 9.99 11.02
N MET A 188 6.77 8.78 11.54
CA MET A 188 6.17 7.62 10.87
C MET A 188 4.66 7.49 11.08
N SER A 189 4.06 8.24 12.01
CA SER A 189 2.63 8.15 12.31
C SER A 189 1.79 9.03 11.38
N PRO A 190 1.00 8.47 10.43
CA PRO A 190 0.11 9.26 9.57
C PRO A 190 -0.90 10.09 10.35
N PHE A 191 -1.31 9.62 11.53
CA PHE A 191 -2.19 10.37 12.43
C PHE A 191 -1.64 11.76 12.75
N MET A 192 -0.33 11.89 12.97
CA MET A 192 0.33 13.16 13.29
C MET A 192 0.40 14.13 12.10
N HIS A 193 0.05 13.66 10.91
CA HIS A 193 0.11 14.40 9.65
C HIS A 193 -1.24 14.35 8.88
N ALA A 194 -2.32 14.07 9.60
CA ALA A 194 -3.65 13.88 9.02
C ALA A 194 -4.15 15.12 8.25
N GLU A 195 -3.73 16.33 8.66
CA GLU A 195 -4.07 17.59 8.01
C GLU A 195 -3.56 17.70 6.57
N LYS A 196 -2.54 16.91 6.22
CA LYS A 196 -1.95 16.87 4.87
C LYS A 196 -2.72 15.98 3.89
N VAL A 197 -3.60 15.11 4.38
CA VAL A 197 -4.36 14.19 3.52
C VAL A 197 -5.46 14.93 2.79
N LYS A 198 -5.34 15.03 1.47
CA LYS A 198 -6.34 15.65 0.57
C LYS A 198 -6.92 14.65 -0.43
N THR A 199 -6.28 13.51 -0.59
CA THR A 199 -6.70 12.42 -1.46
C THR A 199 -7.78 11.57 -0.77
N PRO A 200 -8.85 11.13 -1.48
CA PRO A 200 -9.85 10.22 -0.93
C PRO A 200 -9.21 8.95 -0.34
N LEU A 201 -9.61 8.59 0.86
CA LEU A 201 -9.09 7.44 1.59
C LEU A 201 -10.21 6.57 2.16
N LEU A 202 -10.24 5.31 1.71
CA LEU A 202 -11.08 4.26 2.28
C LEU A 202 -10.31 3.50 3.36
N LEU A 203 -10.84 3.49 4.57
CA LEU A 203 -10.34 2.72 5.71
C LEU A 203 -11.26 1.52 5.94
N ILE A 204 -10.69 0.32 6.04
CA ILE A 204 -11.42 -0.91 6.34
C ILE A 204 -10.72 -1.59 7.51
N HIS A 205 -11.47 -2.12 8.48
CA HIS A 205 -10.92 -2.82 9.63
C HIS A 205 -11.84 -3.92 10.16
N GLY A 206 -11.28 -5.04 10.55
CA GLY A 206 -12.00 -6.08 11.27
C GLY A 206 -12.26 -5.66 12.72
N VAL A 207 -13.51 -5.76 13.18
CA VAL A 207 -13.91 -5.33 14.54
C VAL A 207 -13.20 -6.14 15.64
N GLU A 208 -12.86 -7.39 15.36
CA GLU A 208 -12.20 -8.29 16.30
C GLU A 208 -10.70 -8.46 16.00
N ASP A 209 -10.09 -7.49 15.32
CA ASP A 209 -8.65 -7.50 15.10
C ASP A 209 -7.91 -7.43 16.44
N ASN A 210 -7.24 -8.50 16.79
CA ASN A 210 -6.48 -8.67 18.02
C ASN A 210 -4.95 -8.67 17.82
N ASN A 211 -4.50 -8.34 16.62
CA ASN A 211 -3.09 -8.11 16.37
C ASN A 211 -2.64 -6.85 17.11
N SER A 212 -1.64 -6.97 17.97
CA SER A 212 -1.24 -5.94 18.93
C SER A 212 -0.92 -4.57 18.31
N GLY A 213 -0.44 -4.55 17.07
CA GLY A 213 -0.14 -3.30 16.35
C GLY A 213 -1.34 -2.66 15.68
N THR A 214 -2.40 -3.41 15.40
CA THR A 214 -3.50 -3.01 14.52
C THR A 214 -4.87 -3.18 15.16
N TYR A 215 -5.02 -2.91 16.45
CA TYR A 215 -6.35 -2.86 17.07
C TYR A 215 -7.28 -1.91 16.29
N PRO A 216 -8.59 -2.19 16.21
CA PRO A 216 -9.56 -1.38 15.45
C PRO A 216 -9.55 0.10 15.82
N LEU A 217 -9.19 0.42 17.06
CA LEU A 217 -8.98 1.78 17.56
C LEU A 217 -8.08 2.63 16.65
N GLN A 218 -7.10 2.02 16.00
CA GLN A 218 -6.20 2.71 15.06
C GLN A 218 -6.98 3.36 13.91
N SER A 219 -7.84 2.59 13.24
CA SER A 219 -8.67 3.09 12.15
C SER A 219 -9.73 4.08 12.63
N GLU A 220 -10.37 3.81 13.75
CA GLU A 220 -11.42 4.67 14.30
C GLU A 220 -10.87 6.06 14.64
N ARG A 221 -9.74 6.14 15.33
CA ARG A 221 -9.14 7.42 15.71
C ARG A 221 -8.56 8.17 14.51
N TYR A 222 -7.96 7.46 13.57
CA TYR A 222 -7.47 8.10 12.34
C TYR A 222 -8.61 8.65 11.49
N PHE A 223 -9.68 7.88 11.31
CA PHE A 223 -10.90 8.35 10.64
C PHE A 223 -11.47 9.61 11.28
N ASN A 224 -11.57 9.63 12.62
CA ASN A 224 -12.08 10.79 13.35
C ASN A 224 -11.22 12.05 13.09
N ALA A 225 -9.89 11.90 13.09
CA ALA A 225 -8.98 12.99 12.78
C ALA A 225 -9.17 13.50 11.33
N LEU A 226 -9.16 12.58 10.36
CA LEU A 226 -9.36 12.91 8.95
C LEU A 226 -10.69 13.62 8.71
N LYS A 227 -11.78 13.10 9.27
CA LYS A 227 -13.12 13.69 9.15
C LYS A 227 -13.19 15.07 9.78
N GLY A 228 -12.62 15.23 10.97
CA GLY A 228 -12.57 16.52 11.66
C GLY A 228 -11.78 17.59 10.89
N LEU A 229 -10.79 17.17 10.09
CA LEU A 229 -9.98 18.03 9.23
C LEU A 229 -10.58 18.24 7.83
N GLY A 230 -11.77 17.67 7.55
CA GLY A 230 -12.48 17.84 6.29
C GLY A 230 -11.94 16.97 5.14
N ALA A 231 -11.17 15.92 5.43
CA ALA A 231 -10.72 14.98 4.41
C ALA A 231 -11.87 14.16 3.84
N ILE A 232 -11.75 13.75 2.57
CA ILE A 232 -12.67 12.82 1.93
C ILE A 232 -12.29 11.40 2.40
N THR A 233 -13.04 10.87 3.35
CA THR A 233 -12.71 9.56 3.95
C THR A 233 -13.97 8.78 4.30
N ARG A 234 -13.84 7.45 4.27
CA ARG A 234 -14.86 6.50 4.68
C ARG A 234 -14.22 5.43 5.57
N LEU A 235 -14.93 5.05 6.63
CA LEU A 235 -14.54 3.93 7.49
C LEU A 235 -15.56 2.80 7.37
N VAL A 236 -15.07 1.60 7.10
CA VAL A 236 -15.86 0.36 7.06
C VAL A 236 -15.35 -0.59 8.14
N MET A 237 -16.20 -0.88 9.10
CA MET A 237 -15.91 -1.83 10.17
C MET A 237 -16.59 -3.16 9.86
N LEU A 238 -15.81 -4.24 9.75
CA LEU A 238 -16.28 -5.58 9.40
C LEU A 238 -16.57 -6.38 10.69
N PRO A 239 -17.86 -6.66 11.00
CA PRO A 239 -18.21 -7.39 12.21
C PRO A 239 -17.60 -8.80 12.22
N LYS A 240 -17.14 -9.24 13.40
CA LYS A 240 -16.57 -10.59 13.62
C LYS A 240 -15.34 -10.93 12.78
N GLU A 241 -14.77 -9.97 12.07
CA GLU A 241 -13.52 -10.18 11.36
C GLU A 241 -12.33 -9.76 12.23
N SER A 242 -11.30 -10.58 12.17
CA SER A 242 -10.02 -10.32 12.82
C SER A 242 -9.05 -9.58 11.87
N HIS A 243 -7.74 -9.78 12.02
CA HIS A 243 -6.75 -9.12 11.16
C HIS A 243 -6.82 -9.56 9.69
N SER A 244 -7.23 -10.80 9.44
CA SER A 244 -7.55 -11.36 8.12
C SER A 244 -9.04 -11.66 8.02
N TYR A 245 -9.65 -11.36 6.88
CA TYR A 245 -11.11 -11.50 6.71
C TYR A 245 -11.46 -12.89 6.15
N ARG A 246 -12.53 -13.50 6.67
CA ARG A 246 -12.88 -14.89 6.34
C ARG A 246 -14.33 -15.06 5.89
N ALA A 247 -15.25 -14.30 6.47
CA ALA A 247 -16.66 -14.43 6.12
C ALA A 247 -16.90 -13.94 4.68
N LYS A 248 -17.62 -14.73 3.90
CA LYS A 248 -17.98 -14.39 2.51
C LYS A 248 -18.67 -13.04 2.43
N GLU A 249 -19.58 -12.77 3.34
CA GLU A 249 -20.34 -11.52 3.41
C GLU A 249 -19.41 -10.32 3.63
N SER A 250 -18.44 -10.44 4.54
CA SER A 250 -17.45 -9.41 4.80
C SER A 250 -16.55 -9.16 3.60
N ILE A 251 -16.09 -10.23 2.94
CA ILE A 251 -15.24 -10.13 1.75
C ILE A 251 -16.01 -9.47 0.60
N MET A 252 -17.24 -9.88 0.36
CA MET A 252 -18.08 -9.30 -0.69
C MET A 252 -18.39 -7.83 -0.41
N HIS A 253 -18.67 -7.48 0.84
CA HIS A 253 -18.88 -6.09 1.24
C HIS A 253 -17.62 -5.25 1.08
N MET A 254 -16.46 -5.76 1.49
CA MET A 254 -15.17 -5.12 1.27
C MET A 254 -14.93 -4.84 -0.21
N LEU A 255 -15.13 -5.82 -1.09
CA LEU A 255 -14.95 -5.65 -2.53
C LEU A 255 -15.91 -4.60 -3.09
N TRP A 256 -17.16 -4.59 -2.63
CA TRP A 256 -18.15 -3.58 -3.03
C TRP A 256 -17.76 -2.16 -2.60
N GLU A 257 -17.30 -2.00 -1.37
CA GLU A 257 -16.84 -0.70 -0.86
C GLU A 257 -15.61 -0.18 -1.61
N GLN A 258 -14.73 -1.07 -2.01
CA GLN A 258 -13.56 -0.70 -2.81
C GLN A 258 -13.91 -0.34 -4.27
N ASP A 259 -14.99 -0.92 -4.83
CA ASP A 259 -15.44 -0.66 -6.20
C ASP A 259 -16.25 0.65 -6.32
N ARG A 260 -16.79 1.12 -5.22
CA ARG A 260 -17.63 2.33 -5.14
C ARG A 260 -16.81 3.61 -5.28
#